data_9482b5bb7fa84fb8c538043901c05b53
#
_entry.id   9482b5bb7fa84fb8c538043901c05b53
#
_cell.length_a   1.000
_cell.length_b   1.000
_cell.length_c   1.000
_cell.angle_alpha   90.00
_cell.angle_beta   90.00
_cell.angle_gamma   90.00
#
_symmetry.space_group_name_H-M   'P 1'
#
loop_
_entity.id
_entity.type
_entity.pdbx_description
1 polymer ?
#
loop_
_entity_poly.entity_id
_entity_poly.type
_entity_poly.pdbx_seq_one_letter_code
_entity_poly.pdbx_strand_id
1 'polypeptide(L)'
;MLLAEHLDGLLEAGLDAVNISLDTTDREQYQAITGMDELERVMASVRLAAGKLPVKINCVVQRGVNEDAPAPLAALARDLPVDVRFIELMPIGAAKDMQTVPNAEVLGRIEERIGKAEEDPGPRGSGPAVYRRLKGFSGRIGFISAVHGQFCGTCNRLRLTSTGELKPCLCYGDRVPLREILRDGAEDKAERIRERILEAVRIKPAAHCFDDREKITENREMARIGG
;
A
#
# COMPACT_ATOMS: atom_id res chain seq x y z
N MET A 1 7.63 7.43 12.52
CA MET A 1 8.32 6.89 13.70
C MET A 1 7.76 7.39 15.02
N LEU A 2 6.75 8.23 14.98
CA LEU A 2 6.09 8.79 16.16
C LEU A 2 4.86 8.00 16.61
N LEU A 3 4.52 6.89 15.92
CA LEU A 3 3.28 6.15 16.19
C LEU A 3 3.19 5.72 17.66
N ALA A 4 4.26 5.14 18.22
CA ALA A 4 4.25 4.68 19.61
C ALA A 4 3.98 5.82 20.61
N GLU A 5 4.47 7.03 20.33
CA GLU A 5 4.32 8.22 21.19
C GLU A 5 2.89 8.79 21.15
N HIS A 6 2.20 8.63 20.01
CA HIS A 6 0.88 9.23 19.77
C HIS A 6 -0.26 8.20 19.78
N LEU A 7 0.04 6.91 19.94
CA LEU A 7 -0.95 5.84 19.74
C LEU A 7 -2.18 5.98 20.64
N ASP A 8 -1.99 6.31 21.91
CA ASP A 8 -3.11 6.44 22.85
C ASP A 8 -4.03 7.61 22.48
N GLY A 9 -3.47 8.78 22.15
CA GLY A 9 -4.26 9.91 21.67
C GLY A 9 -4.97 9.64 20.33
N LEU A 10 -4.35 8.85 19.44
CA LEU A 10 -4.99 8.43 18.19
C LEU A 10 -6.16 7.47 18.43
N LEU A 11 -6.02 6.55 19.39
CA LEU A 11 -7.12 5.65 19.80
C LEU A 11 -8.28 6.43 20.43
N GLU A 12 -8.00 7.40 21.30
CA GLU A 12 -9.00 8.30 21.88
C GLU A 12 -9.72 9.12 20.80
N ALA A 13 -9.01 9.49 19.72
CA ALA A 13 -9.58 10.17 18.57
C ALA A 13 -10.35 9.24 17.61
N GLY A 14 -10.45 7.93 17.90
CA GLY A 14 -11.22 6.97 17.11
C GLY A 14 -10.45 6.28 15.99
N LEU A 15 -9.14 6.08 16.14
CA LEU A 15 -8.35 5.33 15.17
C LEU A 15 -8.73 3.84 15.18
N ASP A 16 -9.21 3.30 14.06
CA ASP A 16 -9.68 1.91 13.92
C ASP A 16 -8.59 0.92 13.50
N ALA A 17 -7.61 1.34 12.74
CA ALA A 17 -6.54 0.48 12.21
C ALA A 17 -5.34 1.30 11.74
N VAL A 18 -4.17 0.65 11.63
CA VAL A 18 -2.96 1.27 11.07
C VAL A 18 -2.36 0.44 9.94
N ASN A 19 -1.77 1.15 8.97
CA ASN A 19 -0.86 0.57 7.99
C ASN A 19 0.54 1.12 8.27
N ILE A 20 1.51 0.22 8.44
CA ILE A 20 2.90 0.56 8.71
C ILE A 20 3.73 0.07 7.52
N SER A 21 4.54 0.95 6.93
CA SER A 21 5.50 0.56 5.90
C SER A 21 6.75 -0.03 6.55
N LEU A 22 7.12 -1.23 6.11
CA LEU A 22 8.32 -1.92 6.56
C LEU A 22 8.78 -2.86 5.45
N ASP A 23 9.86 -2.50 4.78
CA ASP A 23 10.35 -3.20 3.59
C ASP A 23 11.39 -4.28 3.89
N THR A 24 11.87 -4.37 5.14
CA THR A 24 12.79 -5.39 5.63
C THR A 24 12.82 -5.44 7.15
N THR A 25 13.26 -6.57 7.71
CA THR A 25 13.60 -6.75 9.14
C THR A 25 15.11 -6.76 9.39
N ASP A 26 15.91 -6.58 8.36
CA ASP A 26 17.35 -6.42 8.46
C ASP A 26 17.73 -4.96 8.67
N ARG A 27 18.58 -4.67 9.68
CA ARG A 27 18.92 -3.30 10.09
C ARG A 27 19.74 -2.54 9.04
N GLU A 28 20.72 -3.21 8.45
CA GLU A 28 21.59 -2.57 7.46
C GLU A 28 20.81 -2.28 6.18
N GLN A 29 20.00 -3.25 5.74
CA GLN A 29 19.11 -3.07 4.60
C GLN A 29 18.05 -1.99 4.87
N TYR A 30 17.47 -1.94 6.09
CA TYR A 30 16.52 -0.89 6.47
C TYR A 30 17.16 0.50 6.38
N GLN A 31 18.37 0.66 6.91
CA GLN A 31 19.11 1.90 6.84
C GLN A 31 19.44 2.28 5.39
N ALA A 32 19.82 1.31 4.56
CA ALA A 32 20.10 1.54 3.14
C ALA A 32 18.86 2.00 2.36
N ILE A 33 17.69 1.43 2.65
CA ILE A 33 16.42 1.77 1.98
C ILE A 33 15.87 3.11 2.47
N THR A 34 15.90 3.36 3.77
CA THR A 34 15.21 4.52 4.38
C THR A 34 16.11 5.73 4.63
N GLY A 35 17.42 5.54 4.62
CA GLY A 35 18.40 6.53 5.06
C GLY A 35 18.45 6.74 6.59
N MET A 36 17.74 5.90 7.37
CA MET A 36 17.60 6.09 8.82
C MET A 36 17.84 4.77 9.56
N ASP A 37 18.57 4.82 10.68
CA ASP A 37 18.80 3.66 11.56
C ASP A 37 17.73 3.59 12.66
N GLU A 38 16.49 3.29 12.28
CA GLU A 38 15.33 3.36 13.18
C GLU A 38 14.47 2.07 13.17
N LEU A 39 15.03 0.97 12.69
CA LEU A 39 14.28 -0.29 12.58
C LEU A 39 13.66 -0.72 13.91
N GLU A 40 14.43 -0.69 15.00
CA GLU A 40 13.95 -1.12 16.33
C GLU A 40 12.78 -0.27 16.83
N ARG A 41 12.79 1.02 16.52
CA ARG A 41 11.70 1.94 16.86
C ARG A 41 10.42 1.66 16.07
N VAL A 42 10.56 1.29 14.81
CA VAL A 42 9.41 0.84 13.99
C VAL A 42 8.88 -0.48 14.53
N MET A 43 9.75 -1.45 14.83
CA MET A 43 9.35 -2.74 15.38
C MET A 43 8.67 -2.61 16.76
N ALA A 44 9.14 -1.71 17.60
CA ALA A 44 8.47 -1.39 18.88
C ALA A 44 7.07 -0.82 18.64
N SER A 45 6.91 0.07 17.64
CA SER A 45 5.61 0.63 17.27
C SER A 45 4.66 -0.44 16.72
N VAL A 46 5.17 -1.39 15.91
CA VAL A 46 4.38 -2.53 15.41
C VAL A 46 3.86 -3.38 16.57
N ARG A 47 4.75 -3.78 17.50
CA ARG A 47 4.38 -4.60 18.65
C ARG A 47 3.34 -3.91 19.56
N LEU A 48 3.56 -2.62 19.84
CA LEU A 48 2.64 -1.83 20.67
C LEU A 48 1.26 -1.71 20.02
N ALA A 49 1.21 -1.38 18.72
CA ALA A 49 -0.04 -1.23 18.00
C ALA A 49 -0.79 -2.56 17.85
N ALA A 50 -0.08 -3.67 17.57
CA ALA A 50 -0.68 -5.00 17.40
C ALA A 50 -1.44 -5.49 18.63
N GLY A 51 -1.08 -5.02 19.82
CA GLY A 51 -1.80 -5.32 21.07
C GLY A 51 -3.08 -4.49 21.28
N LYS A 52 -3.33 -3.47 20.47
CA LYS A 52 -4.41 -2.50 20.68
C LYS A 52 -5.41 -2.38 19.54
N LEU A 53 -4.98 -2.61 18.31
CA LEU A 53 -5.82 -2.43 17.10
C LEU A 53 -5.29 -3.27 15.92
N PRO A 54 -6.09 -3.46 14.85
CA PRO A 54 -5.65 -4.14 13.64
C PRO A 54 -4.46 -3.42 12.98
N VAL A 55 -3.36 -4.15 12.79
CA VAL A 55 -2.15 -3.66 12.13
C VAL A 55 -1.92 -4.38 10.82
N LYS A 56 -1.61 -3.62 9.77
CA LYS A 56 -1.14 -4.14 8.49
C LYS A 56 0.25 -3.60 8.20
N ILE A 57 1.18 -4.49 7.97
CA ILE A 57 2.54 -4.16 7.53
C ILE A 57 2.55 -4.19 6.00
N ASN A 58 3.00 -3.14 5.36
CA ASN A 58 3.16 -3.07 3.91
C ASN A 58 4.63 -3.16 3.55
N CYS A 59 4.97 -4.08 2.66
CA CYS A 59 6.28 -4.21 2.05
C CYS A 59 6.15 -4.10 0.53
N VAL A 60 6.88 -3.18 -0.08
CA VAL A 60 7.05 -3.12 -1.54
C VAL A 60 8.30 -3.93 -1.89
N VAL A 61 8.14 -5.02 -2.66
CA VAL A 61 9.25 -5.89 -2.99
C VAL A 61 9.92 -5.45 -4.28
N GLN A 62 11.21 -5.18 -4.20
CA GLN A 62 12.05 -4.70 -5.29
C GLN A 62 13.22 -5.65 -5.53
N ARG A 63 13.42 -6.02 -6.80
CA ARG A 63 14.53 -6.89 -7.21
C ARG A 63 15.89 -6.22 -6.97
N GLY A 64 16.82 -7.01 -6.42
CA GLY A 64 18.16 -6.53 -6.08
C GLY A 64 18.25 -5.60 -4.87
N VAL A 65 17.13 -5.33 -4.19
CA VAL A 65 17.10 -4.47 -2.99
C VAL A 65 16.65 -5.25 -1.76
N ASN A 66 15.41 -5.77 -1.74
CA ASN A 66 14.82 -6.46 -0.60
C ASN A 66 14.07 -7.74 -0.99
N GLU A 67 14.45 -8.36 -2.09
CA GLU A 67 13.80 -9.59 -2.58
C GLU A 67 13.92 -10.80 -1.65
N ASP A 68 14.84 -10.76 -0.67
CA ASP A 68 15.02 -11.77 0.38
C ASP A 68 14.25 -11.46 1.68
N ALA A 69 13.72 -10.25 1.82
CA ALA A 69 12.97 -9.81 2.99
C ALA A 69 11.57 -10.46 3.18
N PRO A 70 10.87 -10.98 2.15
CA PRO A 70 9.51 -11.47 2.32
C PRO A 70 9.33 -12.57 3.38
N ALA A 71 10.21 -13.56 3.45
CA ALA A 71 10.05 -14.64 4.43
C ALA A 71 10.30 -14.16 5.88
N PRO A 72 11.37 -13.40 6.21
CA PRO A 72 11.52 -12.78 7.52
C PRO A 72 10.35 -11.86 7.90
N LEU A 73 9.84 -11.05 6.98
CA LEU A 73 8.68 -10.19 7.22
C LEU A 73 7.40 -11.00 7.46
N ALA A 74 7.14 -12.02 6.63
CA ALA A 74 6.00 -12.91 6.81
C ALA A 74 6.02 -13.59 8.19
N ALA A 75 7.21 -13.94 8.71
CA ALA A 75 7.36 -14.56 10.03
C ALA A 75 6.85 -13.66 11.17
N LEU A 76 6.79 -12.35 11.01
CA LEU A 76 6.19 -11.45 12.01
C LEU A 76 4.72 -11.80 12.29
N ALA A 77 3.99 -12.25 11.26
CA ALA A 77 2.59 -12.66 11.41
C ALA A 77 2.41 -13.99 12.17
N ARG A 78 3.51 -14.73 12.46
CA ARG A 78 3.47 -15.92 13.32
C ARG A 78 3.20 -15.51 14.76
N ASP A 79 3.99 -14.57 15.26
CA ASP A 79 4.10 -14.23 16.66
C ASP A 79 3.20 -13.04 17.05
N LEU A 80 2.82 -12.23 16.06
CA LEU A 80 2.01 -11.04 16.22
C LEU A 80 0.69 -11.16 15.41
N PRO A 81 -0.43 -10.63 15.92
CA PRO A 81 -1.71 -10.60 15.21
C PRO A 81 -1.72 -9.46 14.15
N VAL A 82 -0.76 -9.52 13.22
CA VAL A 82 -0.59 -8.53 12.14
C VAL A 82 -0.78 -9.17 10.78
N ASP A 83 -1.32 -8.43 9.83
CA ASP A 83 -1.34 -8.86 8.43
C ASP A 83 -0.12 -8.25 7.70
N VAL A 84 0.74 -9.09 7.12
CA VAL A 84 1.87 -8.64 6.30
C VAL A 84 1.48 -8.66 4.84
N ARG A 85 1.57 -7.50 4.15
CA ARG A 85 1.15 -7.37 2.75
C ARG A 85 2.34 -7.06 1.86
N PHE A 86 2.53 -7.89 0.85
CA PHE A 86 3.53 -7.73 -0.20
C PHE A 86 2.90 -7.05 -1.40
N ILE A 87 3.51 -5.96 -1.85
CA ILE A 87 2.99 -5.09 -2.90
C ILE A 87 3.97 -5.10 -4.05
N GLU A 88 3.50 -5.39 -5.25
CA GLU A 88 4.32 -5.26 -6.44
C GLU A 88 4.68 -3.80 -6.69
N LEU A 89 5.96 -3.55 -6.95
CA LEU A 89 6.48 -2.22 -7.25
C LEU A 89 5.89 -1.71 -8.57
N MET A 90 5.15 -0.62 -8.52
CA MET A 90 4.60 0.03 -9.71
C MET A 90 5.67 0.90 -10.38
N PRO A 91 5.87 0.83 -11.71
CA PRO A 91 6.89 1.59 -12.43
C PRO A 91 6.50 3.06 -12.64
N ILE A 92 6.39 3.82 -11.54
CA ILE A 92 5.99 5.23 -11.51
C ILE A 92 7.03 6.06 -10.76
N GLY A 93 7.28 7.27 -11.22
CA GLY A 93 8.22 8.20 -10.59
C GLY A 93 9.62 7.62 -10.50
N ALA A 94 10.25 7.63 -9.33
CA ALA A 94 11.59 7.07 -9.11
C ALA A 94 11.68 5.57 -9.39
N ALA A 95 10.56 4.84 -9.37
CA ALA A 95 10.55 3.40 -9.64
C ALA A 95 10.44 3.05 -11.14
N LYS A 96 10.44 4.03 -12.05
CA LYS A 96 10.20 3.82 -13.48
C LYS A 96 11.17 2.82 -14.11
N ASP A 97 12.43 2.82 -13.70
CA ASP A 97 13.48 1.94 -14.23
C ASP A 97 13.80 0.74 -13.31
N MET A 98 13.10 0.64 -12.19
CA MET A 98 13.28 -0.45 -11.23
C MET A 98 12.52 -1.70 -11.67
N GLN A 99 12.94 -2.85 -11.13
CA GLN A 99 12.30 -4.14 -11.42
C GLN A 99 11.48 -4.60 -10.22
N THR A 100 10.21 -4.90 -10.48
CA THR A 100 9.34 -5.54 -9.51
C THR A 100 9.66 -7.03 -9.38
N VAL A 101 9.33 -7.61 -8.23
CA VAL A 101 9.27 -9.06 -8.03
C VAL A 101 7.80 -9.46 -8.07
N PRO A 102 7.40 -10.37 -8.99
CA PRO A 102 6.01 -10.85 -9.04
C PRO A 102 5.58 -11.50 -7.72
N ASN A 103 4.37 -11.24 -7.26
CA ASN A 103 3.87 -11.81 -6.00
C ASN A 103 3.81 -13.35 -6.01
N ALA A 104 3.70 -14.00 -7.16
CA ALA A 104 3.83 -15.45 -7.27
C ALA A 104 5.25 -15.94 -6.86
N GLU A 105 6.30 -15.21 -7.24
CA GLU A 105 7.68 -15.49 -6.83
C GLU A 105 7.86 -15.21 -5.33
N VAL A 106 7.31 -14.10 -4.83
CA VAL A 106 7.33 -13.78 -3.39
C VAL A 106 6.68 -14.89 -2.57
N LEU A 107 5.51 -15.38 -2.99
CA LEU A 107 4.83 -16.51 -2.34
C LEU A 107 5.69 -17.77 -2.37
N GLY A 108 6.30 -18.11 -3.50
CA GLY A 108 7.20 -19.26 -3.60
C GLY A 108 8.34 -19.19 -2.60
N ARG A 109 9.02 -18.04 -2.49
CA ARG A 109 10.12 -17.83 -1.53
C ARG A 109 9.66 -17.94 -0.06
N ILE A 110 8.45 -17.50 0.25
CA ILE A 110 7.86 -17.66 1.59
C ILE A 110 7.58 -19.13 1.86
N GLU A 111 6.95 -19.84 0.92
CA GLU A 111 6.60 -21.25 1.07
C GLU A 111 7.83 -22.17 1.21
N GLU A 112 8.90 -21.89 0.50
CA GLU A 112 10.17 -22.63 0.61
C GLU A 112 10.80 -22.52 2.01
N ARG A 113 10.69 -21.35 2.66
CA ARG A 113 11.34 -21.09 3.94
C ARG A 113 10.45 -21.36 5.15
N ILE A 114 9.14 -21.21 5.00
CA ILE A 114 8.19 -21.26 6.14
C ILE A 114 7.24 -22.46 6.02
N GLY A 115 6.77 -22.77 4.80
CA GLY A 115 5.80 -23.84 4.54
C GLY A 115 4.61 -23.34 3.71
N LYS A 116 3.78 -24.29 3.29
CA LYS A 116 2.66 -24.01 2.38
C LYS A 116 1.63 -23.05 2.96
N ALA A 117 1.20 -22.12 2.12
CA ALA A 117 0.18 -21.13 2.44
C ALA A 117 -1.16 -21.53 1.80
N GLU A 118 -2.20 -21.60 2.61
CA GLU A 118 -3.56 -21.91 2.18
C GLU A 118 -4.31 -20.62 1.81
N GLU A 119 -5.28 -20.73 0.91
CA GLU A 119 -6.15 -19.61 0.58
C GLU A 119 -7.00 -19.20 1.79
N ASP A 120 -7.09 -17.90 2.03
CA ASP A 120 -7.97 -17.32 3.04
C ASP A 120 -9.07 -16.51 2.31
N PRO A 121 -10.13 -17.19 1.85
CA PRO A 121 -11.21 -16.53 1.13
C PRO A 121 -12.00 -15.63 2.08
N GLY A 122 -12.05 -14.35 1.79
CA GLY A 122 -12.86 -13.41 2.54
C GLY A 122 -12.33 -11.98 2.45
N PRO A 123 -13.21 -11.01 2.42
CA PRO A 123 -12.82 -9.61 2.37
C PRO A 123 -12.17 -9.20 3.70
N ARG A 124 -10.99 -8.55 3.60
CA ARG A 124 -10.31 -7.97 4.76
C ARG A 124 -10.10 -6.47 4.54
N GLY A 125 -11.18 -5.75 4.76
CA GLY A 125 -11.26 -4.33 4.46
C GLY A 125 -11.53 -4.08 2.97
N SER A 126 -11.42 -2.82 2.53
CA SER A 126 -11.76 -2.35 1.18
C SER A 126 -10.60 -2.40 0.17
N GLY A 127 -9.49 -3.05 0.52
CA GLY A 127 -8.30 -3.10 -0.34
C GLY A 127 -8.28 -4.30 -1.31
N PRO A 128 -7.39 -4.27 -2.33
CA PRO A 128 -7.29 -5.32 -3.36
C PRO A 128 -6.40 -6.49 -2.93
N ALA A 129 -5.96 -6.57 -1.67
CA ALA A 129 -5.09 -7.62 -1.22
C ALA A 129 -5.81 -8.97 -1.20
N VAL A 130 -5.20 -9.98 -1.81
CA VAL A 130 -5.59 -11.39 -1.70
C VAL A 130 -4.79 -12.01 -0.55
N TYR A 131 -5.48 -12.65 0.39
CA TYR A 131 -4.85 -13.15 1.60
C TYR A 131 -4.64 -14.67 1.56
N ARG A 132 -3.58 -15.08 2.27
CA ARG A 132 -3.22 -16.47 2.52
C ARG A 132 -2.93 -16.68 4.00
N ARG A 133 -3.14 -17.89 4.47
CA ARG A 133 -2.88 -18.32 5.84
C ARG A 133 -1.75 -19.34 5.87
N LEU A 134 -0.82 -19.13 6.77
CA LEU A 134 0.22 -20.11 7.12
C LEU A 134 -0.19 -20.86 8.38
N LYS A 135 0.05 -22.15 8.43
CA LYS A 135 -0.30 -22.99 9.59
C LYS A 135 0.42 -22.49 10.85
N GLY A 136 -0.37 -22.28 11.90
CA GLY A 136 0.16 -21.82 13.21
C GLY A 136 0.47 -20.33 13.31
N PHE A 137 0.10 -19.54 12.29
CA PHE A 137 0.28 -18.08 12.33
C PHE A 137 -0.92 -17.40 12.97
N SER A 138 -0.65 -16.37 13.78
CA SER A 138 -1.67 -15.52 14.39
C SER A 138 -2.27 -14.53 13.39
N GLY A 139 -1.46 -13.98 12.51
CA GLY A 139 -1.85 -13.10 11.42
C GLY A 139 -1.85 -13.78 10.06
N ARG A 140 -1.83 -12.99 8.99
CA ARG A 140 -1.90 -13.46 7.60
C ARG A 140 -0.86 -12.81 6.73
N ILE A 141 -0.66 -13.41 5.55
CA ILE A 141 0.09 -12.78 4.47
C ILE A 141 -0.88 -12.37 3.36
N GLY A 142 -0.71 -11.16 2.84
CA GLY A 142 -1.53 -10.59 1.78
C GLY A 142 -0.69 -10.20 0.57
N PHE A 143 -1.27 -10.24 -0.62
CA PHE A 143 -0.60 -9.90 -1.87
C PHE A 143 -1.41 -8.86 -2.62
N ILE A 144 -0.74 -7.76 -3.01
CA ILE A 144 -1.30 -6.72 -3.87
C ILE A 144 -0.54 -6.77 -5.19
N SER A 145 -1.07 -7.55 -6.14
CA SER A 145 -0.46 -7.74 -7.46
C SER A 145 -0.84 -6.56 -8.37
N ALA A 146 -0.16 -5.43 -8.13
CA ALA A 146 -0.48 -4.17 -8.79
C ALA A 146 -0.07 -4.13 -10.26
N VAL A 147 0.85 -5.01 -10.69
CA VAL A 147 1.36 -5.09 -12.07
C VAL A 147 0.83 -6.35 -12.74
N HIS A 148 1.06 -7.54 -12.15
CA HIS A 148 0.75 -8.82 -12.78
C HIS A 148 -0.68 -9.34 -12.49
N GLY A 149 -1.38 -8.80 -11.49
CA GLY A 149 -2.68 -9.33 -11.04
C GLY A 149 -3.92 -8.58 -11.51
N GLN A 150 -3.77 -7.43 -12.13
CA GLN A 150 -4.83 -6.59 -12.74
C GLN A 150 -6.17 -6.56 -11.98
N PHE A 151 -6.18 -6.09 -10.73
CA PHE A 151 -7.42 -5.92 -9.95
C PHE A 151 -8.26 -4.68 -10.37
N CYS A 152 -8.00 -4.13 -11.56
CA CYS A 152 -8.63 -2.89 -12.03
C CYS A 152 -10.16 -2.98 -12.10
N GLY A 153 -10.71 -4.12 -12.50
CA GLY A 153 -12.16 -4.32 -12.60
C GLY A 153 -12.92 -4.17 -11.27
N THR A 154 -12.23 -4.34 -10.13
CA THR A 154 -12.79 -4.15 -8.78
C THR A 154 -12.22 -2.94 -8.06
N CYS A 155 -11.41 -2.13 -8.74
CA CYS A 155 -10.74 -0.98 -8.14
C CYS A 155 -11.71 0.18 -7.87
N ASN A 156 -12.02 0.41 -6.62
CA ASN A 156 -12.91 1.47 -6.13
C ASN A 156 -12.16 2.75 -5.66
N ARG A 157 -10.89 2.94 -6.05
CA ARG A 157 -10.07 4.03 -5.52
C ARG A 157 -10.13 5.29 -6.36
N LEU A 158 -10.29 6.41 -5.69
CA LEU A 158 -9.90 7.73 -6.12
C LEU A 158 -8.86 8.27 -5.14
N ARG A 159 -7.95 9.11 -5.60
CA ARG A 159 -6.97 9.78 -4.74
C ARG A 159 -7.15 11.29 -4.83
N LEU A 160 -7.12 11.93 -3.67
CA LEU A 160 -7.00 13.37 -3.58
C LEU A 160 -5.52 13.71 -3.36
N THR A 161 -4.96 14.49 -4.26
CA THR A 161 -3.57 14.96 -4.14
C THR A 161 -3.47 16.11 -3.15
N SER A 162 -2.26 16.38 -2.64
CA SER A 162 -1.98 17.54 -1.78
C SER A 162 -2.24 18.89 -2.48
N THR A 163 -2.30 18.88 -3.81
CA THR A 163 -2.61 20.05 -4.64
C THR A 163 -4.11 20.25 -4.89
N GLY A 164 -4.96 19.36 -4.37
CA GLY A 164 -6.41 19.44 -4.51
C GLY A 164 -6.94 18.96 -5.85
N GLU A 165 -6.32 17.93 -6.41
CA GLU A 165 -6.75 17.26 -7.65
C GLU A 165 -7.23 15.85 -7.33
N LEU A 166 -8.35 15.40 -7.91
CA LEU A 166 -8.77 14.01 -7.89
C LEU A 166 -8.07 13.22 -8.99
N LYS A 167 -7.44 12.11 -8.61
CA LYS A 167 -6.73 11.21 -9.49
C LYS A 167 -7.46 9.86 -9.57
N PRO A 168 -7.99 9.47 -10.75
CA PRO A 168 -8.75 8.22 -10.88
C PRO A 168 -7.87 6.97 -10.93
N CYS A 169 -6.64 7.09 -11.45
CA CYS A 169 -5.69 5.99 -11.59
C CYS A 169 -4.26 6.47 -11.37
N LEU A 170 -3.39 5.61 -10.83
CA LEU A 170 -1.96 5.92 -10.68
C LEU A 170 -1.19 5.87 -12.00
N CYS A 171 -1.60 4.99 -12.92
CA CYS A 171 -0.91 4.73 -14.18
C CYS A 171 -0.94 5.92 -15.14
N TYR A 172 -2.03 6.69 -15.13
CA TYR A 172 -2.29 7.75 -16.09
C TYR A 172 -2.23 9.15 -15.47
N GLY A 173 -1.87 10.13 -16.30
CA GLY A 173 -1.75 11.53 -15.91
C GLY A 173 -3.07 12.27 -15.68
N ASP A 174 -4.23 11.65 -15.96
CA ASP A 174 -5.54 12.28 -15.86
C ASP A 174 -5.86 12.72 -14.42
N ARG A 175 -6.44 13.92 -14.30
CA ARG A 175 -6.78 14.57 -13.03
C ARG A 175 -7.99 15.46 -13.19
N VAL A 176 -8.78 15.57 -12.11
CA VAL A 176 -9.92 16.47 -12.01
C VAL A 176 -9.67 17.48 -10.89
N PRO A 177 -9.55 18.79 -11.20
CA PRO A 177 -9.26 19.80 -10.19
C PRO A 177 -10.47 20.03 -9.27
N LEU A 178 -10.17 20.09 -7.95
CA LEU A 178 -11.14 20.44 -6.90
C LEU A 178 -10.76 21.70 -6.13
N ARG A 179 -9.50 22.10 -6.18
CA ARG A 179 -8.94 23.11 -5.28
C ARG A 179 -9.71 24.43 -5.30
N GLU A 180 -10.05 24.93 -6.50
CA GLU A 180 -10.75 26.19 -6.66
C GLU A 180 -12.16 26.12 -6.06
N ILE A 181 -12.89 25.04 -6.34
CA ILE A 181 -14.24 24.82 -5.81
C ILE A 181 -14.22 24.69 -4.28
N LEU A 182 -13.19 24.02 -3.72
CA LEU A 182 -13.06 23.87 -2.27
C LEU A 182 -12.82 25.21 -1.56
N ARG A 183 -12.28 26.21 -2.27
CA ARG A 183 -11.89 27.51 -1.72
C ARG A 183 -12.82 28.66 -2.08
N ASP A 184 -13.72 28.47 -3.03
CA ASP A 184 -14.73 29.47 -3.32
C ASP A 184 -15.82 29.47 -2.22
N GLY A 185 -16.47 30.60 -2.04
CA GLY A 185 -17.57 30.77 -1.09
C GLY A 185 -18.96 30.48 -1.67
N ALA A 186 -19.03 29.81 -2.84
CA ALA A 186 -20.28 29.59 -3.56
C ALA A 186 -21.26 28.69 -2.78
N GLU A 187 -22.55 29.01 -2.85
CA GLU A 187 -23.60 28.21 -2.19
C GLU A 187 -23.77 26.82 -2.82
N ASP A 188 -23.50 26.69 -4.12
CA ASP A 188 -23.59 25.44 -4.89
C ASP A 188 -22.35 24.55 -4.80
N LYS A 189 -21.41 24.86 -3.89
CA LYS A 189 -20.13 24.15 -3.72
C LYS A 189 -20.29 22.63 -3.63
N ALA A 190 -21.25 22.16 -2.85
CA ALA A 190 -21.45 20.73 -2.64
C ALA A 190 -21.82 19.99 -3.94
N GLU A 191 -22.68 20.58 -4.77
CA GLU A 191 -23.08 20.00 -6.05
C GLU A 191 -21.92 20.01 -7.04
N ARG A 192 -21.17 21.08 -7.12
CA ARG A 192 -19.96 21.19 -7.98
C ARG A 192 -18.90 20.17 -7.57
N ILE A 193 -18.66 19.94 -6.28
CA ILE A 193 -17.76 18.89 -5.80
C ILE A 193 -18.27 17.52 -6.24
N ARG A 194 -19.56 17.24 -6.08
CA ARG A 194 -20.19 15.99 -6.50
C ARG A 194 -20.00 15.74 -8.01
N GLU A 195 -20.23 16.75 -8.84
CA GLU A 195 -20.02 16.66 -10.29
C GLU A 195 -18.55 16.29 -10.63
N ARG A 196 -17.57 16.93 -9.98
CA ARG A 196 -16.15 16.62 -10.16
C ARG A 196 -15.78 15.21 -9.70
N ILE A 197 -16.35 14.73 -8.61
CA ILE A 197 -16.15 13.33 -8.18
C ILE A 197 -16.72 12.37 -9.23
N LEU A 198 -17.92 12.63 -9.73
CA LEU A 198 -18.54 11.82 -10.79
C LEU A 198 -17.73 11.87 -12.09
N GLU A 199 -17.17 13.02 -12.45
CA GLU A 199 -16.24 13.15 -13.58
C GLU A 199 -15.01 12.26 -13.39
N ALA A 200 -14.36 12.30 -12.23
CA ALA A 200 -13.20 11.46 -11.91
C ALA A 200 -13.54 9.96 -11.98
N VAL A 201 -14.77 9.58 -11.60
CA VAL A 201 -15.23 8.18 -11.75
C VAL A 201 -15.45 7.83 -13.22
N ARG A 202 -16.02 8.71 -14.02
CA ARG A 202 -16.30 8.46 -15.45
C ARG A 202 -15.03 8.31 -16.29
N ILE A 203 -14.00 9.11 -16.01
CA ILE A 203 -12.72 9.04 -16.72
C ILE A 203 -11.79 7.96 -16.18
N LYS A 204 -12.20 7.22 -15.13
CA LYS A 204 -11.40 6.14 -14.58
C LYS A 204 -11.20 5.05 -15.64
N PRO A 205 -9.92 4.70 -15.98
CA PRO A 205 -9.65 3.70 -16.99
C PRO A 205 -10.09 2.30 -16.52
N ALA A 206 -10.49 1.45 -17.45
CA ALA A 206 -10.87 0.06 -17.21
C ALA A 206 -9.69 -0.79 -16.70
N ALA A 207 -8.47 -0.48 -17.14
CA ALA A 207 -7.24 -1.16 -16.72
C ALA A 207 -6.05 -0.19 -16.68
N HIS A 208 -5.02 -0.57 -15.91
CA HIS A 208 -3.71 0.08 -15.98
C HIS A 208 -2.91 -0.47 -17.18
N CYS A 209 -1.75 0.15 -17.45
CA CYS A 209 -0.82 -0.24 -18.50
C CYS A 209 0.60 -0.50 -17.95
N PHE A 210 0.74 -0.97 -16.73
CA PHE A 210 2.06 -1.18 -16.09
C PHE A 210 2.91 -2.26 -16.77
N ASP A 211 2.32 -3.10 -17.59
CA ASP A 211 2.96 -4.07 -18.49
C ASP A 211 3.59 -3.41 -19.73
N ASP A 212 3.13 -2.22 -20.09
CA ASP A 212 3.65 -1.41 -21.21
C ASP A 212 4.08 -0.03 -20.70
N ARG A 213 5.36 0.10 -20.36
CA ARG A 213 5.92 1.31 -19.75
C ARG A 213 5.78 2.56 -20.63
N GLU A 214 5.72 2.42 -21.94
CA GLU A 214 5.58 3.55 -22.87
C GLU A 214 4.19 4.19 -22.79
N LYS A 215 3.18 3.42 -22.37
CA LYS A 215 1.82 3.90 -22.18
C LYS A 215 1.56 4.55 -20.81
N ILE A 216 2.51 4.47 -19.89
CA ILE A 216 2.40 5.15 -18.60
C ILE A 216 2.55 6.65 -18.81
N THR A 217 1.48 7.39 -18.57
CA THR A 217 1.47 8.86 -18.73
C THR A 217 1.64 9.62 -17.41
N GLU A 218 1.64 8.92 -16.25
CA GLU A 218 1.99 9.55 -14.98
C GLU A 218 3.50 9.78 -14.89
N ASN A 219 3.89 11.03 -14.65
CA ASN A 219 5.28 11.47 -14.58
C ASN A 219 5.66 12.10 -13.23
N ARG A 220 4.72 12.19 -12.28
CA ARG A 220 4.98 12.71 -10.93
C ARG A 220 5.45 11.59 -10.01
N GLU A 221 6.19 11.99 -8.97
CA GLU A 221 6.57 11.09 -7.89
C GLU A 221 5.35 10.59 -7.11
N MET A 222 5.41 9.33 -6.63
CA MET A 222 4.35 8.68 -5.89
C MET A 222 3.87 9.53 -4.70
N ALA A 223 4.78 10.14 -3.96
CA ALA A 223 4.47 11.01 -2.83
C ALA A 223 3.63 12.25 -3.20
N ARG A 224 3.61 12.65 -4.48
CA ARG A 224 2.83 13.81 -4.96
C ARG A 224 1.47 13.45 -5.51
N ILE A 225 1.18 12.17 -5.67
CA ILE A 225 -0.06 11.68 -6.25
C ILE A 225 -0.93 10.85 -5.28
N GLY A 226 -0.63 10.93 -3.99
CA GLY A 226 -1.41 10.29 -2.93
C GLY A 226 -1.08 8.81 -2.74
N GLY A 227 0.18 8.45 -2.92
CA GLY A 227 0.72 7.13 -2.64
C GLY A 227 1.81 7.16 -1.60
#